data_7abd86ef4a2ba7fcfc69975d84e172cf
#
_entry.id   7abd86ef4a2ba7fcfc69975d84e172cf
#
_cell.length_a   1.000
_cell.length_b   1.000
_cell.length_c   1.000
_cell.angle_alpha   90.00
_cell.angle_beta   90.00
_cell.angle_gamma   90.00
#
_symmetry.space_group_name_H-M   'P 1'
#
loop_
_entity.id
_entity.type
_entity.pdbx_description
1 polymer ?
#
loop_
_entity_poly.entity_id
_entity_poly.type
_entity_poly.pdbx_seq_one_letter_code
_entity_poly.pdbx_strand_id
1 'polypeptide(L)'
;LNKRRYDSEKAKVEIMEHAVSLFSQKGYNQTSVGDISTASGYSKGHIYYHFENKEKLFVLLSQQTMQDWHNKWLQKECTYSSATEKLYGMAMHVLYHYQTPLLRSGQELASNPKSSPESVQQLYNLAVVPMGAYRTILQEGIEKGEFVHGNIEEWTVLLGTWLXXXXYKYSGA
;
A
#
# COMPACT_ATOMS: atom_id res chain seq x y z
N LEU A 1 -4.13 -6.51 30.04
CA LEU A 1 -3.60 -7.08 28.78
C LEU A 1 -2.59 -8.18 29.13
N ASN A 2 -2.77 -9.36 28.53
CA ASN A 2 -1.88 -10.52 28.76
C ASN A 2 -0.51 -10.20 28.15
N LYS A 3 0.55 -10.27 28.95
CA LYS A 3 1.95 -9.99 28.55
C LYS A 3 2.35 -10.76 27.29
N ARG A 4 2.01 -12.05 27.21
CA ARG A 4 2.28 -12.90 26.02
C ARG A 4 1.69 -12.34 24.75
N ARG A 5 0.45 -11.83 24.80
CA ARG A 5 -0.23 -11.25 23.64
C ARG A 5 0.45 -9.95 23.21
N TYR A 6 0.84 -9.12 24.18
CA TYR A 6 1.56 -7.88 23.93
C TYR A 6 2.92 -8.17 23.26
N ASP A 7 3.69 -9.13 23.79
CA ASP A 7 5.00 -9.52 23.25
C ASP A 7 4.86 -10.08 21.83
N SER A 8 3.80 -10.85 21.57
CA SER A 8 3.50 -11.40 20.23
C SER A 8 3.17 -10.32 19.20
N GLU A 9 2.33 -9.34 19.56
CA GLU A 9 1.98 -8.24 18.66
C GLU A 9 3.20 -7.34 18.38
N LYS A 10 4.02 -7.08 19.41
CA LYS A 10 5.26 -6.32 19.26
C LYS A 10 6.21 -7.01 18.27
N ALA A 11 6.42 -8.31 18.43
CA ALA A 11 7.27 -9.10 17.52
C ALA A 11 6.76 -9.02 16.07
N LYS A 12 5.45 -9.14 15.89
CA LYS A 12 4.81 -9.06 14.56
C LYS A 12 5.11 -7.71 13.89
N VAL A 13 4.95 -6.61 14.63
CA VAL A 13 5.21 -5.25 14.12
C VAL A 13 6.69 -5.10 13.73
N GLU A 14 7.61 -5.49 14.61
CA GLU A 14 9.06 -5.38 14.37
C GLU A 14 9.51 -6.21 13.16
N ILE A 15 8.99 -7.44 13.01
CA ILE A 15 9.27 -8.28 11.84
C ILE A 15 8.78 -7.57 10.56
N MET A 16 7.57 -7.02 10.58
CA MET A 16 6.99 -6.33 9.42
C MET A 16 7.80 -5.08 9.03
N GLU A 17 8.26 -4.29 9.99
CA GLU A 17 9.08 -3.09 9.73
C GLU A 17 10.39 -3.46 9.00
N HIS A 18 11.08 -4.50 9.48
CA HIS A 18 12.31 -4.96 8.83
C HIS A 18 12.02 -5.56 7.45
N ALA A 19 10.90 -6.29 7.30
CA ALA A 19 10.49 -6.87 6.03
C ALA A 19 10.18 -5.78 4.99
N VAL A 20 9.45 -4.72 5.37
CA VAL A 20 9.16 -3.57 4.48
C VAL A 20 10.46 -2.99 3.94
N SER A 21 11.44 -2.74 4.83
CA SER A 21 12.73 -2.18 4.44
C SER A 21 13.45 -3.08 3.42
N LEU A 22 13.52 -4.39 3.70
CA LEU A 22 14.19 -5.35 2.82
C LEU A 22 13.50 -5.49 1.47
N PHE A 23 12.17 -5.61 1.46
CA PHE A 23 11.41 -5.69 0.21
C PHE A 23 11.55 -4.41 -0.63
N SER A 24 11.60 -3.26 0.03
CA SER A 24 11.78 -1.98 -0.66
C SER A 24 13.18 -1.84 -1.28
N GLN A 25 14.21 -2.36 -0.61
CA GLN A 25 15.60 -2.25 -1.07
C GLN A 25 15.98 -3.30 -2.10
N LYS A 26 15.62 -4.56 -1.86
CA LYS A 26 16.07 -5.72 -2.65
C LYS A 26 15.01 -6.26 -3.62
N GLY A 27 13.74 -5.90 -3.43
CA GLY A 27 12.63 -6.50 -4.15
C GLY A 27 12.13 -7.78 -3.47
N TYR A 28 10.99 -8.28 -3.92
CA TYR A 28 10.36 -9.48 -3.35
C TYR A 28 11.21 -10.74 -3.61
N ASN A 29 11.66 -10.92 -4.84
CA ASN A 29 12.36 -12.15 -5.24
C ASN A 29 13.70 -12.30 -4.51
N GLN A 30 14.43 -11.22 -4.29
CA GLN A 30 15.75 -11.22 -3.67
C GLN A 30 15.71 -11.22 -2.13
N THR A 31 14.55 -11.03 -1.53
CA THR A 31 14.40 -11.05 -0.07
C THR A 31 13.98 -12.44 0.39
N SER A 32 14.76 -13.05 1.27
CA SER A 32 14.44 -14.34 1.87
C SER A 32 13.94 -14.18 3.32
N VAL A 33 13.25 -15.19 3.85
CA VAL A 33 12.88 -15.24 5.28
C VAL A 33 14.14 -15.27 6.16
N GLY A 34 15.26 -15.77 5.63
CA GLY A 34 16.55 -15.71 6.30
C GLY A 34 17.05 -14.29 6.49
N ASP A 35 16.94 -13.45 5.44
CA ASP A 35 17.31 -12.03 5.53
C ASP A 35 16.46 -11.32 6.58
N ILE A 36 15.16 -11.58 6.57
CA ILE A 36 14.21 -10.97 7.52
C ILE A 36 14.54 -11.41 8.95
N SER A 37 14.85 -12.71 9.14
CA SER A 37 15.28 -13.28 10.43
C SER A 37 16.53 -12.55 10.94
N THR A 38 17.54 -12.38 10.10
CA THR A 38 18.79 -11.71 10.45
C THR A 38 18.54 -10.24 10.82
N ALA A 39 17.74 -9.53 10.01
CA ALA A 39 17.49 -8.10 10.20
C ALA A 39 16.63 -7.82 11.44
N SER A 40 15.62 -8.65 11.68
CA SER A 40 14.68 -8.43 12.79
C SER A 40 15.13 -9.01 14.13
N GLY A 41 16.11 -9.95 14.10
CA GLY A 41 16.56 -10.67 15.29
C GLY A 41 15.64 -11.81 15.72
N TYR A 42 14.55 -12.06 14.98
CA TYR A 42 13.61 -13.15 15.29
C TYR A 42 13.96 -14.39 14.48
N SER A 43 13.82 -15.59 15.07
CA SER A 43 14.10 -16.84 14.37
C SER A 43 13.11 -17.07 13.20
N LYS A 44 13.55 -17.84 12.19
CA LYS A 44 12.66 -18.23 11.07
C LYS A 44 11.38 -18.90 11.57
N GLY A 45 11.51 -19.76 12.61
CA GLY A 45 10.35 -20.43 13.22
C GLY A 45 9.35 -19.42 13.80
N HIS A 46 9.85 -18.37 14.43
CA HIS A 46 9.02 -17.30 14.98
C HIS A 46 8.29 -16.52 13.86
N ILE A 47 9.00 -16.25 12.76
CA ILE A 47 8.42 -15.56 11.59
C ILE A 47 7.31 -16.42 10.97
N TYR A 48 7.57 -17.73 10.76
CA TYR A 48 6.56 -18.65 10.20
C TYR A 48 5.35 -18.82 11.14
N TYR A 49 5.57 -18.75 12.45
CA TYR A 49 4.48 -18.79 13.42
C TYR A 49 3.49 -17.63 13.21
N HIS A 50 4.01 -16.41 12.90
CA HIS A 50 3.17 -15.23 12.70
C HIS A 50 2.58 -15.13 11.30
N PHE A 51 3.30 -15.59 10.27
CA PHE A 51 2.97 -15.24 8.89
C PHE A 51 2.82 -16.43 7.95
N GLU A 52 3.05 -17.66 8.42
CA GLU A 52 2.99 -18.91 7.65
C GLU A 52 4.06 -19.00 6.54
N ASN A 53 4.18 -17.97 5.69
CA ASN A 53 5.17 -17.95 4.60
C ASN A 53 5.48 -16.50 4.18
N LYS A 54 6.45 -16.36 3.27
CA LYS A 54 6.91 -15.05 2.78
C LYS A 54 5.80 -14.29 2.03
N GLU A 55 4.96 -15.01 1.26
CA GLU A 55 3.86 -14.39 0.52
C GLU A 55 2.84 -13.74 1.45
N LYS A 56 2.39 -14.49 2.46
CA LYS A 56 1.40 -13.97 3.44
C LYS A 56 1.96 -12.81 4.24
N LEU A 57 3.25 -12.88 4.62
CA LEU A 57 3.93 -11.74 5.24
C LEU A 57 3.89 -10.52 4.31
N PHE A 58 4.26 -10.69 3.04
CA PHE A 58 4.27 -9.59 2.06
C PHE A 58 2.87 -9.00 1.84
N VAL A 59 1.86 -9.84 1.69
CA VAL A 59 0.46 -9.39 1.51
C VAL A 59 0.01 -8.60 2.74
N LEU A 60 0.26 -9.11 3.94
CA LEU A 60 -0.17 -8.46 5.18
C LEU A 60 0.50 -7.08 5.35
N LEU A 61 1.82 -7.00 5.11
CA LEU A 61 2.51 -5.71 5.20
C LEU A 61 2.05 -4.73 4.13
N SER A 62 1.71 -5.22 2.94
CA SER A 62 1.17 -4.37 1.87
C SER A 62 -0.21 -3.82 2.24
N GLN A 63 -1.06 -4.65 2.86
CA GLN A 63 -2.37 -4.24 3.38
C GLN A 63 -2.19 -3.14 4.45
N GLN A 64 -1.27 -3.35 5.39
CA GLN A 64 -1.00 -2.38 6.46
C GLN A 64 -0.47 -1.05 5.88
N THR A 65 0.48 -1.12 4.95
CA THR A 65 1.04 0.08 4.29
C THR A 65 -0.06 0.86 3.56
N MET A 66 -0.95 0.16 2.87
CA MET A 66 -2.07 0.79 2.15
C MET A 66 -3.07 1.43 3.14
N GLN A 67 -3.36 0.75 4.26
CA GLN A 67 -4.23 1.30 5.31
C GLN A 67 -3.61 2.56 5.93
N ASP A 68 -2.30 2.53 6.20
CA ASP A 68 -1.57 3.70 6.75
C ASP A 68 -1.59 4.87 5.77
N TRP A 69 -1.41 4.58 4.46
CA TRP A 69 -1.52 5.58 3.39
C TRP A 69 -2.90 6.24 3.40
N HIS A 70 -3.95 5.41 3.49
CA HIS A 70 -5.35 5.89 3.51
C HIS A 70 -5.63 6.73 4.77
N ASN A 71 -5.18 6.25 5.94
CA ASN A 71 -5.37 6.98 7.20
C ASN A 71 -4.70 8.37 7.16
N LYS A 72 -3.49 8.46 6.60
CA LYS A 72 -2.80 9.74 6.40
C LYS A 72 -3.59 10.66 5.45
N TRP A 73 -4.20 10.09 4.41
CA TRP A 73 -5.06 10.85 3.50
C TRP A 73 -6.27 11.42 4.25
N LEU A 74 -6.99 10.59 5.00
CA LEU A 74 -8.18 11.02 5.74
C LEU A 74 -7.88 12.16 6.72
N GLN A 75 -6.71 12.12 7.39
CA GLN A 75 -6.29 13.19 8.31
C GLN A 75 -6.04 14.51 7.56
N LYS A 76 -5.55 14.42 6.33
CA LYS A 76 -5.22 15.60 5.51
C LYS A 76 -6.44 16.12 4.75
N GLU A 77 -7.29 15.23 4.26
CA GLU A 77 -8.47 15.55 3.46
C GLU A 77 -9.36 16.59 4.13
N CYS A 78 -9.56 16.47 5.44
CA CYS A 78 -10.43 17.38 6.20
C CYS A 78 -9.90 18.82 6.29
N THR A 79 -8.65 19.06 5.89
CA THR A 79 -8.06 20.41 5.89
C THR A 79 -8.35 21.21 4.60
N TYR A 80 -8.87 20.54 3.57
CA TYR A 80 -9.16 21.16 2.28
C TYR A 80 -10.62 21.66 2.24
N SER A 81 -10.84 22.82 1.62
CA SER A 81 -12.15 23.47 1.59
C SER A 81 -12.99 23.11 0.35
N SER A 82 -12.37 22.57 -0.69
CA SER A 82 -13.04 22.27 -1.96
C SER A 82 -12.56 20.94 -2.55
N ALA A 83 -13.36 20.36 -3.42
CA ALA A 83 -12.98 19.13 -4.15
C ALA A 83 -11.75 19.38 -5.04
N THR A 84 -11.64 20.58 -5.59
CA THR A 84 -10.48 21.00 -6.38
C THR A 84 -9.20 20.96 -5.53
N GLU A 85 -9.24 21.52 -4.32
CA GLU A 85 -8.10 21.48 -3.39
C GLU A 85 -7.78 20.03 -2.98
N LYS A 86 -8.80 19.21 -2.72
CA LYS A 86 -8.62 17.79 -2.40
C LYS A 86 -7.93 17.05 -3.55
N LEU A 87 -8.29 17.34 -4.80
CA LEU A 87 -7.68 16.69 -5.96
C LEU A 87 -6.18 17.03 -6.06
N TYR A 88 -5.80 18.30 -5.89
CA TYR A 88 -4.38 18.69 -5.83
C TYR A 88 -3.68 18.05 -4.63
N GLY A 89 -4.32 18.06 -3.47
CA GLY A 89 -3.80 17.45 -2.25
C GLY A 89 -3.58 15.95 -2.41
N MET A 90 -4.50 15.27 -3.09
CA MET A 90 -4.39 13.82 -3.37
C MET A 90 -3.19 13.55 -4.31
N ALA A 91 -3.00 14.37 -5.34
CA ALA A 91 -1.84 14.21 -6.24
C ALA A 91 -0.52 14.32 -5.45
N MET A 92 -0.42 15.29 -4.55
CA MET A 92 0.75 15.45 -3.68
C MET A 92 0.87 14.28 -2.70
N HIS A 93 -0.26 13.81 -2.14
CA HIS A 93 -0.27 12.67 -1.21
C HIS A 93 0.25 11.39 -1.88
N VAL A 94 -0.17 11.14 -3.12
CA VAL A 94 0.34 10.00 -3.91
C VAL A 94 1.85 10.15 -4.14
N LEU A 95 2.31 11.32 -4.60
CA LEU A 95 3.73 11.55 -4.90
C LEU A 95 4.63 11.34 -3.68
N TYR A 96 4.21 11.79 -2.50
CA TYR A 96 5.07 11.77 -1.30
C TYR A 96 4.89 10.52 -0.43
N HIS A 97 3.75 9.86 -0.49
CA HIS A 97 3.42 8.80 0.46
C HIS A 97 3.17 7.43 -0.16
N TYR A 98 3.06 7.32 -1.50
CA TYR A 98 2.85 6.03 -2.14
C TYR A 98 4.18 5.26 -2.20
N GLN A 99 4.18 4.05 -1.66
CA GLN A 99 5.38 3.23 -1.50
C GLN A 99 5.74 2.53 -2.83
N THR A 100 6.32 3.30 -3.78
CA THR A 100 6.68 2.78 -5.11
C THR A 100 7.61 1.55 -5.07
N PRO A 101 8.64 1.48 -4.19
CA PRO A 101 9.46 0.27 -4.12
C PRO A 101 8.67 -0.97 -3.67
N LEU A 102 7.69 -0.79 -2.79
CA LEU A 102 6.84 -1.88 -2.34
C LEU A 102 5.88 -2.32 -3.46
N LEU A 103 5.39 -1.37 -4.28
CA LEU A 103 4.59 -1.67 -5.46
C LEU A 103 5.38 -2.53 -6.46
N ARG A 104 6.64 -2.20 -6.72
CA ARG A 104 7.53 -3.02 -7.57
C ARG A 104 7.67 -4.44 -7.02
N SER A 105 7.88 -4.58 -5.71
CA SER A 105 7.96 -5.90 -5.04
C SER A 105 6.65 -6.68 -5.21
N GLY A 106 5.51 -5.99 -5.14
CA GLY A 106 4.18 -6.59 -5.39
C GLY A 106 4.06 -7.10 -6.82
N GLN A 107 4.57 -6.34 -7.80
CA GLN A 107 4.59 -6.75 -9.21
C GLN A 107 5.48 -7.98 -9.41
N GLU A 108 6.63 -8.05 -8.72
CA GLU A 108 7.50 -9.23 -8.76
C GLU A 108 6.76 -10.47 -8.24
N LEU A 109 6.04 -10.34 -7.12
CA LEU A 109 5.23 -11.44 -6.59
C LEU A 109 4.14 -11.83 -7.58
N ALA A 110 3.38 -10.84 -8.09
CA ALA A 110 2.25 -11.09 -9.00
C ALA A 110 2.68 -11.74 -10.33
N SER A 111 3.91 -11.45 -10.79
CA SER A 111 4.45 -11.99 -12.03
C SER A 111 5.14 -13.34 -11.88
N ASN A 112 5.31 -13.82 -10.64
CA ASN A 112 5.99 -15.09 -10.38
C ASN A 112 4.99 -16.24 -10.56
N PRO A 113 5.24 -17.18 -11.50
CA PRO A 113 4.28 -18.28 -11.76
C PRO A 113 4.14 -19.25 -10.57
N LYS A 114 5.00 -19.15 -9.57
CA LYS A 114 4.92 -19.98 -8.35
C LYS A 114 4.08 -19.32 -7.24
N SER A 115 3.69 -18.06 -7.41
CA SER A 115 2.88 -17.36 -6.42
C SER A 115 1.46 -17.91 -6.37
N SER A 116 0.89 -17.95 -5.17
CA SER A 116 -0.48 -18.43 -5.01
C SER A 116 -1.46 -17.42 -5.64
N PRO A 117 -2.47 -17.92 -6.38
CA PRO A 117 -3.49 -17.03 -6.95
C PRO A 117 -4.19 -16.17 -5.90
N GLU A 118 -4.38 -16.72 -4.70
CA GLU A 118 -4.98 -16.00 -3.57
C GLU A 118 -4.14 -14.76 -3.19
N SER A 119 -2.83 -14.92 -3.02
CA SER A 119 -1.93 -13.81 -2.66
C SER A 119 -1.92 -12.73 -3.76
N VAL A 120 -1.88 -13.15 -5.01
CA VAL A 120 -1.91 -12.25 -6.16
C VAL A 120 -3.22 -11.45 -6.17
N GLN A 121 -4.36 -12.13 -5.98
CA GLN A 121 -5.67 -11.46 -5.95
C GLN A 121 -5.76 -10.47 -4.79
N GLN A 122 -5.23 -10.84 -3.61
CA GLN A 122 -5.23 -9.94 -2.44
C GLN A 122 -4.42 -8.67 -2.73
N LEU A 123 -3.29 -8.76 -3.43
CA LEU A 123 -2.50 -7.59 -3.83
C LEU A 123 -3.28 -6.70 -4.81
N TYR A 124 -3.92 -7.28 -5.83
CA TYR A 124 -4.72 -6.50 -6.78
C TYR A 124 -5.89 -5.79 -6.08
N ASN A 125 -6.48 -6.44 -5.09
CA ASN A 125 -7.60 -5.85 -4.33
C ASN A 125 -7.18 -4.60 -3.55
N LEU A 126 -5.88 -4.40 -3.27
CA LEU A 126 -5.42 -3.18 -2.58
C LEU A 126 -5.71 -1.90 -3.39
N ALA A 127 -5.83 -2.01 -4.71
CA ALA A 127 -6.16 -0.86 -5.57
C ALA A 127 -7.56 -0.27 -5.25
N VAL A 128 -8.45 -1.05 -4.62
CA VAL A 128 -9.79 -0.57 -4.22
C VAL A 128 -9.68 0.64 -3.27
N VAL A 129 -8.64 0.67 -2.41
CA VAL A 129 -8.47 1.72 -1.40
C VAL A 129 -8.22 3.10 -2.06
N PRO A 130 -7.16 3.29 -2.88
CA PRO A 130 -6.96 4.60 -3.51
C PRO A 130 -8.07 4.92 -4.52
N MET A 131 -8.59 3.94 -5.25
CA MET A 131 -9.69 4.17 -6.20
C MET A 131 -10.94 4.70 -5.48
N GLY A 132 -11.24 4.19 -4.29
CA GLY A 132 -12.34 4.70 -3.45
C GLY A 132 -12.13 6.16 -3.07
N ALA A 133 -10.90 6.51 -2.65
CA ALA A 133 -10.58 7.90 -2.29
C ALA A 133 -10.71 8.84 -3.51
N TYR A 134 -10.24 8.41 -4.69
CA TYR A 134 -10.35 9.21 -5.92
C TYR A 134 -11.82 9.44 -6.30
N ARG A 135 -12.61 8.37 -6.26
CA ARG A 135 -14.05 8.42 -6.55
C ARG A 135 -14.76 9.42 -5.64
N THR A 136 -14.46 9.40 -4.34
CA THR A 136 -15.08 10.30 -3.36
C THR A 136 -14.82 11.77 -3.70
N ILE A 137 -13.57 12.11 -4.06
CA ILE A 137 -13.21 13.49 -4.46
C ILE A 137 -13.96 13.90 -5.73
N LEU A 138 -14.00 13.02 -6.73
CA LEU A 138 -14.68 13.30 -8.01
C LEU A 138 -16.17 13.47 -7.80
N GLN A 139 -16.79 12.59 -7.01
CA GLN A 139 -18.21 12.65 -6.67
C GLN A 139 -18.55 13.98 -5.99
N GLU A 140 -17.78 14.34 -4.96
CA GLU A 140 -17.96 15.60 -4.23
C GLU A 140 -17.86 16.82 -5.17
N GLY A 141 -16.87 16.83 -6.07
CA GLY A 141 -16.68 17.92 -7.02
C GLY A 141 -17.83 18.07 -8.01
N ILE A 142 -18.39 16.96 -8.47
CA ILE A 142 -19.58 16.98 -9.34
C ILE A 142 -20.79 17.50 -8.55
N GLU A 143 -21.03 16.99 -7.35
CA GLU A 143 -22.17 17.40 -6.51
C GLU A 143 -22.13 18.88 -6.12
N LYS A 144 -20.94 19.43 -5.93
CA LYS A 144 -20.75 20.86 -5.60
C LYS A 144 -20.66 21.76 -6.84
N GLY A 145 -20.71 21.20 -8.04
CA GLY A 145 -20.59 21.95 -9.29
C GLY A 145 -19.20 22.45 -9.59
N GLU A 146 -18.16 21.91 -8.91
CA GLU A 146 -16.77 22.24 -9.19
C GLU A 146 -16.25 21.51 -10.43
N PHE A 147 -16.79 20.31 -10.70
CA PHE A 147 -16.42 19.48 -11.85
C PHE A 147 -17.64 19.29 -12.74
N VAL A 148 -17.42 19.16 -14.05
CA VAL A 148 -18.48 18.88 -15.02
C VAL A 148 -19.06 17.48 -14.79
N HIS A 149 -20.32 17.26 -15.18
CA HIS A 149 -20.94 15.93 -15.13
C HIS A 149 -20.31 15.00 -16.15
N GLY A 150 -20.09 13.75 -15.76
CA GLY A 150 -19.50 12.73 -16.62
C GLY A 150 -19.52 11.35 -15.96
N ASN A 151 -18.88 10.40 -16.61
CA ASN A 151 -18.80 9.01 -16.12
C ASN A 151 -17.76 8.93 -15.00
N ILE A 152 -18.23 8.88 -13.75
CA ILE A 152 -17.37 8.89 -12.56
C ILE A 152 -16.46 7.67 -12.50
N GLU A 153 -16.92 6.51 -12.97
CA GLU A 153 -16.12 5.28 -12.99
C GLU A 153 -14.93 5.44 -13.94
N GLU A 154 -15.20 5.94 -15.13
CA GLU A 154 -14.18 6.20 -16.14
C GLU A 154 -13.17 7.23 -15.64
N TRP A 155 -13.63 8.32 -15.03
CA TRP A 155 -12.76 9.37 -14.50
C TRP A 155 -11.92 8.87 -13.33
N THR A 156 -12.48 8.01 -12.48
CA THR A 156 -11.74 7.38 -11.36
C THR A 156 -10.56 6.55 -11.90
N VAL A 157 -10.83 5.74 -12.94
CA VAL A 157 -9.80 4.89 -13.57
C VAL A 157 -8.72 5.77 -14.23
N LEU A 158 -9.15 6.80 -14.98
CA LEU A 158 -8.21 7.73 -15.65
C LEU A 158 -7.32 8.44 -14.64
N LEU A 159 -7.91 8.97 -13.56
CA LEU A 159 -7.17 9.65 -12.50
C LEU A 159 -6.17 8.70 -11.82
N GLY A 160 -6.62 7.49 -11.47
CA GLY A 160 -5.76 6.48 -10.84
C GLY A 160 -4.58 6.10 -11.73
N THR A 161 -4.86 5.91 -13.02
CA THR A 161 -3.82 5.58 -14.02
C THR A 161 -2.81 6.71 -14.14
N TRP A 162 -3.27 7.94 -14.21
CA TRP A 162 -2.41 9.12 -14.31
C TRP A 162 -1.54 9.28 -13.04
N LEU A 163 -2.13 9.12 -11.90
CA LEU A 163 -1.39 9.22 -10.64
C LEU A 163 -0.33 8.10 -10.46
N UNK A 164 -0.61 7.11 -10.86
CA UNK A 164 0.26 6.01 -10.78
C UNK A 164 1.39 6.22 -11.66
N UNK A 165 1.15 6.83 -12.87
CA UNK A 165 2.15 7.14 -13.74
C UNK A 165 3.02 8.21 -13.25
N UNK A 166 2.47 9.02 -12.60
CA UNK A 166 3.19 10.00 -12.00
C UNK A 166 4.08 9.54 -10.92
N UNK A 167 3.74 8.68 -10.27
CA UNK A 167 4.52 8.11 -9.26
C UNK A 167 5.75 7.46 -9.76
N TYR A 168 5.65 6.69 -10.80
CA TYR A 168 6.84 6.04 -11.42
C TYR A 168 7.84 7.04 -12.00
N LYS A 169 7.35 8.08 -12.60
CA LYS A 169 8.20 9.10 -13.23
C LYS A 169 9.07 9.86 -12.21
N TYR A 170 8.52 10.13 -11.05
CA TYR A 170 9.18 11.00 -10.06
C TYR A 170 9.81 10.23 -8.89
N SER A 171 9.56 8.94 -8.75
CA SER A 171 10.18 8.11 -7.69
C SER A 171 11.57 7.57 -8.07
N GLY A 172 12.01 7.80 -9.29
CA GLY A 172 13.31 7.31 -9.80
C GLY A 172 14.45 8.32 -9.74
N ALA A 173 14.24 9.45 -9.05
CA ALA A 173 15.29 10.48 -8.89
C ALA A 173 16.00 10.35 -7.54
#